data_869fa8cec326e222e28ece5a65afd00a
#
_entry.id   869fa8cec326e222e28ece5a65afd00a
#
_cell.length_a   1.000
_cell.length_b   1.000
_cell.length_c   1.000
_cell.angle_alpha   90.00
_cell.angle_beta   90.00
_cell.angle_gamma   90.00
#
_symmetry.space_group_name_H-M   'P 1'
#
loop_
_entity.id
_entity.type
_entity.pdbx_description
1 polymer ?
#
loop_
_entity_poly.entity_id
_entity_poly.type
_entity_poly.pdbx_seq_one_letter_code
_entity_poly.pdbx_strand_id
1 'polypeptide(L)'
;IKIHKTIKNFHNDFLIFFNFFYMIKKSMADKLIVSFEEYIKIVEKLAIEIHKNYKPTVLVGIMRGAAPIIDILSRILKLPIAYIVIQSYIGKGLEDQQGQLMFAREISSLAKEKDFEKILLIDDLSDTGLTLNKSIEWLKGYEPTKRFIKEIKTACLWKKKSSSFEPDFCPIKLDSDPWIVQPTEHYEELSIEEIIKRN
;
A
#
# COMPACT_ATOMS: atom_id res chain seq x y z
N ILE A 1 12.19 -10.39 53.29
CA ILE A 1 11.49 -11.01 52.13
C ILE A 1 10.56 -10.01 51.41
N LYS A 2 9.92 -9.02 52.10
CA LYS A 2 9.05 -8.02 51.45
C LYS A 2 9.79 -7.01 50.58
N ILE A 3 10.99 -6.56 50.95
CA ILE A 3 11.77 -5.54 50.23
C ILE A 3 12.26 -6.05 48.87
N HIS A 4 12.64 -7.32 48.75
CA HIS A 4 13.13 -7.91 47.49
C HIS A 4 12.05 -8.03 46.40
N LYS A 5 10.76 -8.19 46.78
CA LYS A 5 9.64 -8.25 45.84
C LYS A 5 9.29 -6.87 45.28
N THR A 6 9.42 -5.82 46.08
CA THR A 6 9.13 -4.44 45.67
C THR A 6 10.18 -3.92 44.68
N ILE A 7 11.46 -4.25 44.86
CA ILE A 7 12.53 -3.84 43.93
C ILE A 7 12.43 -4.55 42.58
N LYS A 8 12.03 -5.84 42.53
CA LYS A 8 11.80 -6.57 41.29
C LYS A 8 10.64 -6.01 40.49
N ASN A 9 9.55 -5.58 41.12
CA ASN A 9 8.43 -4.97 40.44
C ASN A 9 8.81 -3.60 39.84
N PHE A 10 9.55 -2.78 40.59
CA PHE A 10 10.00 -1.47 40.11
C PHE A 10 10.94 -1.57 38.91
N HIS A 11 11.77 -2.60 38.86
CA HIS A 11 12.68 -2.84 37.74
C HIS A 11 11.92 -3.31 36.45
N ASN A 12 10.90 -4.14 36.62
CA ASN A 12 10.03 -4.57 35.52
C ASN A 12 9.16 -3.43 34.97
N ASP A 13 8.58 -2.61 35.84
CA ASP A 13 7.77 -1.46 35.44
C ASP A 13 8.63 -0.39 34.75
N PHE A 14 9.86 -0.19 35.19
CA PHE A 14 10.82 0.72 34.55
C PHE A 14 11.26 0.21 33.18
N LEU A 15 11.51 -1.10 33.04
CA LEU A 15 11.83 -1.73 31.73
C LEU A 15 10.66 -1.66 30.75
N ILE A 16 9.43 -1.88 31.22
CA ILE A 16 8.21 -1.77 30.42
C ILE A 16 8.02 -0.31 29.98
N PHE A 17 8.19 0.65 30.89
CA PHE A 17 8.08 2.08 30.60
C PHE A 17 9.19 2.55 29.65
N PHE A 18 10.41 2.09 29.81
CA PHE A 18 11.55 2.42 28.96
C PHE A 18 11.39 1.81 27.56
N ASN A 19 10.93 0.57 27.44
CA ASN A 19 10.62 -0.07 26.16
C ASN A 19 9.43 0.61 25.47
N PHE A 20 8.39 1.01 26.22
CA PHE A 20 7.26 1.75 25.69
C PHE A 20 7.67 3.14 25.20
N PHE A 21 8.52 3.86 25.98
CA PHE A 21 9.05 5.17 25.59
C PHE A 21 10.03 5.07 24.41
N TYR A 22 10.83 4.00 24.36
CA TYR A 22 11.71 3.70 23.22
C TYR A 22 10.92 3.35 21.98
N MET A 23 9.84 2.58 22.10
CA MET A 23 8.92 2.29 21.00
C MET A 23 8.19 3.54 20.51
N ILE A 24 7.71 4.40 21.40
CA ILE A 24 7.11 5.70 21.03
C ILE A 24 8.14 6.59 20.34
N LYS A 25 9.36 6.70 20.86
CA LYS A 25 10.43 7.51 20.26
C LYS A 25 10.88 6.95 18.91
N LYS A 26 10.93 5.64 18.75
CA LYS A 26 11.20 4.96 17.48
C LYS A 26 10.03 5.15 16.51
N SER A 27 8.79 5.08 16.99
CA SER A 27 7.57 5.35 16.19
C SER A 27 7.47 6.80 15.70
N MET A 28 8.00 7.78 16.45
CA MET A 28 8.00 9.19 16.04
C MET A 28 9.19 9.58 15.16
N ALA A 29 10.30 8.85 15.21
CA ALA A 29 11.54 9.16 14.50
C ALA A 29 11.57 8.65 13.05
N ASP A 30 10.66 7.73 12.70
CA ASP A 30 10.64 7.01 11.40
C ASP A 30 9.35 7.25 10.60
N LYS A 31 8.79 8.45 10.64
CA LYS A 31 7.63 8.84 9.81
C LYS A 31 8.08 9.70 8.63
N LEU A 32 7.68 9.29 7.42
CA LEU A 32 7.77 10.10 6.22
C LEU A 32 6.39 10.71 5.95
N ILE A 33 6.22 11.99 6.29
CA ILE A 33 4.96 12.71 6.05
C ILE A 33 5.00 13.28 4.66
N VAL A 34 3.99 13.00 3.85
CA VAL A 34 3.89 13.41 2.45
C VAL A 34 2.71 14.38 2.30
N SER A 35 2.96 15.58 1.81
CA SER A 35 1.92 16.55 1.49
C SER A 35 1.18 16.18 0.19
N PHE A 36 -0.02 16.73 -0.03
CA PHE A 36 -0.75 16.56 -1.30
C PHE A 36 0.07 17.05 -2.50
N GLU A 37 0.79 18.16 -2.36
CA GLU A 37 1.62 18.69 -3.44
C GLU A 37 2.75 17.74 -3.81
N GLU A 38 3.47 17.20 -2.82
CA GLU A 38 4.53 16.21 -3.04
C GLU A 38 3.98 14.91 -3.64
N TYR A 39 2.83 14.45 -3.13
CA TYR A 39 2.15 13.26 -3.64
C TYR A 39 1.84 13.39 -5.13
N ILE A 40 1.23 14.50 -5.56
CA ILE A 40 0.93 14.77 -6.96
C ILE A 40 2.21 14.76 -7.81
N LYS A 41 3.28 15.43 -7.38
CA LYS A 41 4.56 15.43 -8.08
C LYS A 41 5.16 14.03 -8.25
N ILE A 42 4.97 13.15 -7.26
CA ILE A 42 5.42 11.75 -7.35
C ILE A 42 4.59 10.99 -8.39
N VAL A 43 3.26 11.16 -8.39
CA VAL A 43 2.38 10.54 -9.40
C VAL A 43 2.71 11.03 -10.81
N GLU A 44 3.00 12.31 -10.99
CA GLU A 44 3.44 12.87 -12.29
C GLU A 44 4.77 12.26 -12.76
N LYS A 45 5.75 12.09 -11.87
CA LYS A 45 6.99 11.37 -12.19
C LYS A 45 6.72 9.94 -12.64
N LEU A 46 5.86 9.23 -11.92
CA LEU A 46 5.45 7.89 -12.29
C LEU A 46 4.80 7.86 -13.68
N ALA A 47 3.90 8.81 -13.98
CA ALA A 47 3.27 8.92 -15.29
C ALA A 47 4.30 9.10 -16.43
N ILE A 48 5.33 9.93 -16.21
CA ILE A 48 6.41 10.17 -17.17
C ILE A 48 7.22 8.90 -17.41
N GLU A 49 7.57 8.16 -16.35
CA GLU A 49 8.33 6.90 -16.47
C GLU A 49 7.54 5.84 -17.24
N ILE A 50 6.25 5.68 -16.93
CA ILE A 50 5.34 4.77 -17.64
C ILE A 50 5.24 5.18 -19.11
N HIS A 51 4.97 6.45 -19.39
CA HIS A 51 4.80 6.95 -20.77
C HIS A 51 6.04 6.68 -21.65
N LYS A 52 7.23 6.81 -21.07
CA LYS A 52 8.50 6.60 -21.80
C LYS A 52 8.78 5.11 -22.06
N ASN A 53 8.48 4.25 -21.12
CA ASN A 53 9.03 2.90 -21.08
C ASN A 53 7.97 1.78 -21.24
N TYR A 54 6.68 2.11 -21.17
CA TYR A 54 5.61 1.13 -21.25
C TYR A 54 4.34 1.73 -21.86
N LYS A 55 3.61 0.93 -22.61
CA LYS A 55 2.32 1.31 -23.21
C LYS A 55 1.25 0.35 -22.72
N PRO A 56 0.77 0.52 -21.47
CA PRO A 56 -0.31 -0.30 -20.95
C PRO A 56 -1.60 -0.05 -21.73
N THR A 57 -2.49 -1.05 -21.74
CA THR A 57 -3.82 -0.95 -22.33
C THR A 57 -4.91 -0.76 -21.29
N VAL A 58 -4.58 -1.07 -20.03
CA VAL A 58 -5.46 -0.87 -18.87
C VAL A 58 -4.62 -0.62 -17.61
N LEU A 59 -5.14 0.23 -16.73
CA LEU A 59 -4.62 0.43 -15.38
C LEU A 59 -5.45 -0.39 -14.40
N VAL A 60 -4.81 -1.21 -13.58
CA VAL A 60 -5.48 -2.02 -12.55
C VAL A 60 -4.98 -1.57 -11.17
N GLY A 61 -5.85 -0.96 -10.38
CA GLY A 61 -5.51 -0.46 -9.05
C GLY A 61 -5.89 -1.41 -7.94
N ILE A 62 -5.00 -1.56 -6.97
CA ILE A 62 -5.28 -2.29 -5.74
C ILE A 62 -5.95 -1.34 -4.74
N MET A 63 -7.20 -1.61 -4.40
CA MET A 63 -7.97 -0.77 -3.48
C MET A 63 -7.62 -1.11 -2.03
N ARG A 64 -7.52 -0.08 -1.18
CA ARG A 64 -7.80 1.37 -1.34
C ARG A 64 -6.58 2.19 -1.76
N GLY A 65 -5.34 1.73 -1.46
CA GLY A 65 -4.11 2.52 -1.61
C GLY A 65 -3.93 3.14 -2.99
N ALA A 66 -4.19 2.37 -4.06
CA ALA A 66 -4.05 2.86 -5.42
C ALA A 66 -5.14 3.86 -5.89
N ALA A 67 -6.22 4.09 -5.12
CA ALA A 67 -7.36 4.88 -5.59
C ALA A 67 -6.99 6.27 -6.12
N PRO A 68 -6.27 7.13 -5.38
CA PRO A 68 -5.93 8.46 -5.88
C PRO A 68 -4.89 8.41 -7.00
N ILE A 69 -4.01 7.41 -7.01
CA ILE A 69 -2.99 7.26 -8.04
C ILE A 69 -3.63 6.94 -9.39
N ILE A 70 -4.52 5.94 -9.41
CA ILE A 70 -5.12 5.44 -10.64
C ILE A 70 -6.08 6.48 -11.25
N ASP A 71 -6.79 7.27 -10.42
CA ASP A 71 -7.60 8.37 -10.94
C ASP A 71 -6.74 9.39 -11.70
N ILE A 72 -5.63 9.85 -11.10
CA ILE A 72 -4.73 10.82 -11.72
C ILE A 72 -4.05 10.22 -12.97
N LEU A 73 -3.49 9.02 -12.87
CA LEU A 73 -2.81 8.36 -13.99
C LEU A 73 -3.74 8.12 -15.16
N SER A 74 -4.99 7.71 -14.92
CA SER A 74 -5.97 7.47 -15.99
C SER A 74 -6.28 8.73 -16.78
N ARG A 75 -6.36 9.87 -16.10
CA ARG A 75 -6.58 11.18 -16.73
C ARG A 75 -5.37 11.62 -17.55
N ILE A 76 -4.15 11.41 -17.05
CA ILE A 76 -2.91 11.77 -17.74
C ILE A 76 -2.70 10.86 -18.96
N LEU A 77 -2.79 9.55 -18.78
CA LEU A 77 -2.46 8.55 -19.79
C LEU A 77 -3.62 8.24 -20.75
N LYS A 78 -4.85 8.70 -20.41
CA LYS A 78 -6.09 8.44 -21.18
C LYS A 78 -6.39 6.94 -21.35
N LEU A 79 -6.23 6.19 -20.26
CA LEU A 79 -6.40 4.74 -20.23
C LEU A 79 -7.63 4.34 -19.41
N PRO A 80 -8.30 3.24 -19.79
CA PRO A 80 -9.35 2.65 -18.96
C PRO A 80 -8.77 2.13 -17.64
N ILE A 81 -9.65 2.08 -16.63
CA ILE A 81 -9.30 1.64 -15.29
C ILE A 81 -10.09 0.41 -14.88
N ALA A 82 -9.46 -0.38 -14.02
CA ALA A 82 -10.06 -1.50 -13.33
C ALA A 82 -9.57 -1.51 -11.87
N TYR A 83 -10.37 -2.09 -10.98
CA TYR A 83 -10.06 -2.17 -9.56
C TYR A 83 -10.13 -3.60 -9.07
N ILE A 84 -9.16 -3.98 -8.26
CA ILE A 84 -9.18 -5.18 -7.45
C ILE A 84 -9.19 -4.77 -5.97
N VAL A 85 -10.03 -5.42 -5.17
CA VAL A 85 -10.09 -5.17 -3.74
C VAL A 85 -9.39 -6.32 -3.03
N ILE A 86 -8.42 -5.96 -2.20
CA ILE A 86 -7.63 -6.91 -1.42
C ILE A 86 -7.69 -6.48 0.04
N GLN A 87 -7.91 -7.42 0.91
CA GLN A 87 -7.90 -7.21 2.35
C GLN A 87 -6.94 -8.20 3.01
N SER A 88 -6.05 -7.69 3.85
CA SER A 88 -5.27 -8.54 4.75
C SER A 88 -6.16 -9.04 5.88
N TYR A 89 -6.19 -10.34 6.10
CA TYR A 89 -6.91 -10.91 7.22
C TYR A 89 -6.10 -10.69 8.50
N ILE A 90 -6.53 -9.76 9.34
CA ILE A 90 -6.05 -9.61 10.71
C ILE A 90 -7.03 -10.39 11.60
N GLY A 91 -6.86 -11.71 11.69
CA GLY A 91 -7.73 -12.58 12.47
C GLY A 91 -7.60 -12.33 13.97
N LYS A 92 -8.66 -11.87 14.61
CA LYS A 92 -8.85 -12.09 16.04
C LYS A 92 -9.45 -13.49 16.20
N GLY A 93 -8.61 -14.49 16.47
CA GLY A 93 -9.08 -15.77 17.02
C GLY A 93 -8.85 -17.06 16.25
N LEU A 94 -8.12 -17.09 15.13
CA LEU A 94 -7.66 -18.33 14.52
C LEU A 94 -6.17 -18.18 14.20
N GLU A 95 -5.32 -18.84 14.95
CA GLU A 95 -3.85 -18.72 14.92
C GLU A 95 -3.22 -19.07 13.55
N ASP A 96 -3.95 -19.71 12.65
CA ASP A 96 -3.41 -20.25 11.39
C ASP A 96 -3.63 -19.35 10.16
N GLN A 97 -4.23 -18.15 10.28
CA GLN A 97 -4.58 -17.31 9.13
C GLN A 97 -3.94 -15.91 9.12
N GLN A 98 -3.00 -15.64 10.01
CA GLN A 98 -2.29 -14.37 10.04
C GLN A 98 -1.43 -14.20 8.80
N GLY A 99 -1.74 -13.18 7.97
CA GLY A 99 -1.02 -12.87 6.74
C GLY A 99 -1.65 -13.40 5.44
N GLN A 100 -2.84 -14.01 5.48
CA GLN A 100 -3.57 -14.35 4.26
C GLN A 100 -4.22 -13.12 3.64
N LEU A 101 -4.03 -12.95 2.33
CA LEU A 101 -4.72 -11.94 1.53
C LEU A 101 -6.02 -12.51 0.99
N MET A 102 -7.12 -11.79 1.23
CA MET A 102 -8.41 -12.08 0.62
C MET A 102 -8.60 -11.18 -0.59
N PHE A 103 -8.93 -11.78 -1.73
CA PHE A 103 -9.28 -11.09 -2.96
C PHE A 103 -10.80 -11.03 -3.12
N ALA A 104 -11.31 -9.89 -3.58
CA ALA A 104 -12.68 -9.85 -4.07
C ALA A 104 -12.81 -10.81 -5.26
N ARG A 105 -14.03 -11.33 -5.48
CA ARG A 105 -14.28 -12.35 -6.51
C ARG A 105 -14.14 -11.81 -7.93
N GLU A 106 -14.37 -10.50 -8.09
CA GLU A 106 -14.49 -9.87 -9.41
C GLU A 106 -13.66 -8.60 -9.50
N ILE A 107 -13.21 -8.29 -10.71
CA ILE A 107 -12.64 -7.00 -11.09
C ILE A 107 -13.78 -6.04 -11.37
N SER A 108 -13.78 -4.87 -10.73
CA SER A 108 -14.70 -3.79 -11.06
C SER A 108 -14.09 -2.94 -12.18
N SER A 109 -14.70 -2.95 -13.37
CA SER A 109 -14.20 -2.21 -14.53
C SER A 109 -15.27 -1.98 -15.58
N LEU A 110 -15.11 -0.89 -16.36
CA LEU A 110 -15.79 -0.67 -17.64
C LEU A 110 -14.89 -0.99 -18.85
N ALA A 111 -13.62 -1.37 -18.62
CA ALA A 111 -12.72 -1.85 -19.66
C ALA A 111 -13.25 -3.17 -20.24
N LYS A 112 -13.04 -3.35 -21.55
CA LYS A 112 -13.40 -4.61 -22.23
C LYS A 112 -12.36 -5.67 -21.86
N GLU A 113 -12.74 -6.95 -21.87
CA GLU A 113 -11.83 -8.06 -21.59
C GLU A 113 -10.53 -8.01 -22.42
N LYS A 114 -10.62 -7.61 -23.69
CA LYS A 114 -9.47 -7.46 -24.59
C LYS A 114 -8.52 -6.34 -24.20
N ASP A 115 -8.97 -5.37 -23.41
CA ASP A 115 -8.15 -4.25 -22.96
C ASP A 115 -7.14 -4.72 -21.88
N PHE A 116 -7.34 -5.92 -21.30
CA PHE A 116 -6.40 -6.53 -20.36
C PHE A 116 -5.17 -7.17 -21.01
N GLU A 117 -4.82 -6.77 -22.24
CA GLU A 117 -3.65 -7.30 -22.95
C GLU A 117 -2.32 -6.91 -22.27
N LYS A 118 -2.18 -5.63 -21.94
CA LYS A 118 -1.00 -5.08 -21.23
C LYS A 118 -1.45 -4.36 -19.97
N ILE A 119 -1.37 -5.04 -18.87
CA ILE A 119 -1.81 -4.53 -17.57
C ILE A 119 -0.68 -3.73 -16.92
N LEU A 120 -1.02 -2.54 -16.39
CA LEU A 120 -0.22 -1.90 -15.36
C LEU A 120 -0.95 -2.08 -14.02
N LEU A 121 -0.41 -2.95 -13.17
CA LEU A 121 -0.91 -3.19 -11.82
C LEU A 121 -0.30 -2.17 -10.86
N ILE A 122 -1.15 -1.42 -10.14
CA ILE A 122 -0.75 -0.28 -9.34
C ILE A 122 -1.14 -0.48 -7.89
N ASP A 123 -0.18 -0.27 -6.99
CA ASP A 123 -0.39 -0.11 -5.55
C ASP A 123 0.23 1.22 -5.10
N ASP A 124 -0.03 1.67 -3.88
CA ASP A 124 0.60 2.88 -3.35
C ASP A 124 2.04 2.60 -2.88
N LEU A 125 2.25 1.49 -2.22
CA LEU A 125 3.48 1.15 -1.52
C LEU A 125 3.85 -0.33 -1.70
N SER A 126 5.11 -0.59 -2.02
CA SER A 126 5.71 -1.92 -1.87
C SER A 126 6.39 -2.04 -0.50
N ASP A 127 5.63 -2.48 0.51
CA ASP A 127 6.14 -2.68 1.88
C ASP A 127 6.95 -3.98 1.97
N THR A 128 6.29 -5.13 1.92
CA THR A 128 6.95 -6.45 1.81
C THR A 128 6.98 -6.97 0.38
N GLY A 129 6.11 -6.44 -0.47
CA GLY A 129 5.88 -6.87 -1.84
C GLY A 129 4.90 -8.03 -2.00
N LEU A 130 4.38 -8.56 -0.88
CA LEU A 130 3.46 -9.70 -0.90
C LEU A 130 2.18 -9.40 -1.69
N THR A 131 1.59 -8.22 -1.49
CA THR A 131 0.35 -7.79 -2.16
C THR A 131 0.51 -7.77 -3.67
N LEU A 132 1.55 -7.11 -4.18
CA LEU A 132 1.83 -7.04 -5.62
C LEU A 132 2.05 -8.43 -6.21
N ASN A 133 2.86 -9.26 -5.53
CA ASN A 133 3.17 -10.62 -6.00
C ASN A 133 1.92 -11.49 -6.11
N LYS A 134 1.11 -11.52 -5.06
CA LYS A 134 -0.15 -12.29 -5.03
C LYS A 134 -1.20 -11.74 -6.01
N SER A 135 -1.22 -10.44 -6.25
CA SER A 135 -2.11 -9.83 -7.23
C SER A 135 -1.79 -10.22 -8.67
N ILE A 136 -0.48 -10.35 -9.00
CA ILE A 136 -0.05 -10.86 -10.30
C ILE A 136 -0.50 -12.32 -10.47
N GLU A 137 -0.30 -13.17 -9.46
CA GLU A 137 -0.74 -14.57 -9.50
C GLU A 137 -2.26 -14.66 -9.70
N TRP A 138 -3.02 -13.86 -8.95
CA TRP A 138 -4.47 -13.83 -9.03
C TRP A 138 -4.96 -13.35 -10.40
N LEU A 139 -4.40 -12.26 -10.96
CA LEU A 139 -4.74 -11.75 -12.29
C LEU A 139 -4.49 -12.78 -13.39
N LYS A 140 -3.36 -13.51 -13.33
CA LYS A 140 -3.04 -14.58 -14.28
C LYS A 140 -4.03 -15.76 -14.22
N GLY A 141 -4.68 -15.95 -13.08
CA GLY A 141 -5.70 -16.97 -12.87
C GLY A 141 -7.14 -16.50 -13.11
N TYR A 142 -7.38 -15.20 -13.28
CA TYR A 142 -8.74 -14.64 -13.38
C TYR A 142 -9.40 -14.98 -14.72
N GLU A 143 -10.34 -15.91 -14.69
CA GLU A 143 -10.96 -16.53 -15.87
C GLU A 143 -11.48 -15.55 -16.93
N PRO A 144 -12.17 -14.45 -16.57
CA PRO A 144 -12.72 -13.54 -17.56
C PRO A 144 -11.67 -12.87 -18.47
N THR A 145 -10.47 -12.59 -17.94
CA THR A 145 -9.45 -11.81 -18.66
C THR A 145 -8.17 -12.57 -18.98
N LYS A 146 -7.88 -13.66 -18.28
CA LYS A 146 -6.58 -14.38 -18.35
C LYS A 146 -6.11 -14.71 -19.75
N ARG A 147 -7.04 -15.06 -20.66
CA ARG A 147 -6.72 -15.41 -22.06
C ARG A 147 -6.23 -14.25 -22.91
N PHE A 148 -6.49 -13.00 -22.46
CA PHE A 148 -6.06 -11.80 -23.17
C PHE A 148 -4.74 -11.25 -22.63
N ILE A 149 -4.34 -11.63 -21.42
CA ILE A 149 -3.17 -11.09 -20.75
C ILE A 149 -1.89 -11.55 -21.45
N LYS A 150 -1.15 -10.62 -22.02
CA LYS A 150 0.18 -10.85 -22.59
C LYS A 150 1.29 -10.41 -21.65
N GLU A 151 1.06 -9.32 -20.93
CA GLU A 151 2.07 -8.73 -20.06
C GLU A 151 1.40 -8.06 -18.85
N ILE A 152 2.02 -8.21 -17.67
CA ILE A 152 1.68 -7.47 -16.47
C ILE A 152 2.94 -6.79 -15.98
N LYS A 153 2.93 -5.47 -15.91
CA LYS A 153 3.93 -4.67 -15.22
C LYS A 153 3.34 -4.04 -13.98
N THR A 154 4.19 -3.68 -13.04
CA THR A 154 3.81 -3.20 -11.72
C THR A 154 4.32 -1.79 -11.49
N ALA A 155 3.55 -1.01 -10.73
CA ALA A 155 3.91 0.33 -10.33
C ALA A 155 3.52 0.60 -8.87
N CYS A 156 4.34 1.38 -8.16
CA CYS A 156 3.99 1.98 -6.88
C CYS A 156 4.71 3.33 -6.72
N LEU A 157 4.30 4.13 -5.74
CA LEU A 157 4.96 5.41 -5.47
C LEU A 157 6.24 5.22 -4.65
N TRP A 158 6.18 4.31 -3.68
CA TRP A 158 7.31 4.02 -2.78
C TRP A 158 7.60 2.53 -2.71
N LYS A 159 8.89 2.21 -2.59
CA LYS A 159 9.37 0.88 -2.23
C LYS A 159 10.21 0.99 -0.97
N LYS A 160 9.84 0.25 0.07
CA LYS A 160 10.64 0.14 1.30
C LYS A 160 11.88 -0.73 1.08
N LYS A 161 12.90 -0.48 1.90
CA LYS A 161 14.15 -1.26 1.87
C LYS A 161 13.93 -2.75 2.09
N SER A 162 13.05 -3.10 3.02
CA SER A 162 12.72 -4.49 3.36
C SER A 162 11.89 -5.22 2.30
N SER A 163 11.32 -4.49 1.32
CA SER A 163 10.51 -5.12 0.29
C SER A 163 11.35 -6.06 -0.58
N SER A 164 10.94 -7.34 -0.64
CA SER A 164 11.53 -8.35 -1.51
C SER A 164 11.06 -8.26 -2.97
N PHE A 165 10.06 -7.43 -3.25
CA PHE A 165 9.50 -7.24 -4.58
C PHE A 165 10.11 -6.00 -5.23
N GLU A 166 10.50 -6.10 -6.50
CA GLU A 166 10.99 -4.98 -7.30
C GLU A 166 9.92 -4.57 -8.31
N PRO A 167 9.19 -3.47 -8.06
CA PRO A 167 8.22 -2.94 -9.01
C PRO A 167 8.91 -2.48 -10.30
N ASP A 168 8.24 -2.67 -11.47
CA ASP A 168 8.77 -2.19 -12.75
C ASP A 168 8.92 -0.67 -12.79
N PHE A 169 8.00 0.04 -12.11
CA PHE A 169 8.00 1.51 -12.02
C PHE A 169 7.85 1.93 -10.57
N CYS A 170 8.82 2.66 -10.03
CA CYS A 170 8.79 3.16 -8.67
C CYS A 170 9.66 4.41 -8.54
N PRO A 171 9.08 5.62 -8.52
CA PRO A 171 9.81 6.88 -8.45
C PRO A 171 10.66 7.06 -7.19
N ILE A 172 10.26 6.44 -6.08
CA ILE A 172 10.96 6.59 -4.79
C ILE A 172 11.28 5.23 -4.19
N LYS A 173 12.57 4.89 -4.16
CA LYS A 173 13.12 3.74 -3.44
C LYS A 173 13.74 4.24 -2.14
N LEU A 174 13.27 3.73 -1.02
CA LEU A 174 13.71 4.14 0.31
C LEU A 174 14.88 3.29 0.78
N ASP A 175 15.84 3.91 1.47
CA ASP A 175 16.98 3.23 2.10
C ASP A 175 16.67 2.71 3.52
N SER A 176 15.44 2.92 3.98
CA SER A 176 14.91 2.51 5.27
C SER A 176 13.45 2.10 5.14
N ASP A 177 12.82 1.75 6.27
CA ASP A 177 11.42 1.30 6.35
C ASP A 177 10.56 2.25 7.19
N PRO A 178 10.47 3.56 6.85
CA PRO A 178 9.66 4.50 7.61
C PRO A 178 8.16 4.19 7.45
N TRP A 179 7.37 4.66 8.43
CA TRP A 179 5.93 4.75 8.23
C TRP A 179 5.63 5.93 7.29
N ILE A 180 5.07 5.65 6.11
CA ILE A 180 4.71 6.69 5.13
C ILE A 180 3.31 7.18 5.45
N VAL A 181 3.21 8.42 5.92
CA VAL A 181 1.94 9.08 6.18
C VAL A 181 1.49 9.78 4.89
N GLN A 182 0.61 9.14 4.15
CA GLN A 182 0.05 9.68 2.93
C GLN A 182 -0.99 10.78 3.21
N PRO A 183 -1.30 11.65 2.23
CA PRO A 183 -2.17 12.81 2.46
C PRO A 183 -3.57 12.50 2.98
N THR A 184 -4.10 11.30 2.70
CA THR A 184 -5.44 10.87 3.14
C THR A 184 -5.43 10.02 4.40
N GLU A 185 -4.26 9.55 4.83
CA GLU A 185 -4.15 8.57 5.92
C GLU A 185 -4.55 9.15 7.28
N HIS A 186 -4.35 10.46 7.47
CA HIS A 186 -4.75 11.13 8.71
C HIS A 186 -6.28 11.09 8.96
N TYR A 187 -7.10 10.86 7.92
CA TYR A 187 -8.55 10.68 8.09
C TYR A 187 -8.91 9.33 8.71
N GLU A 188 -8.00 8.37 8.75
CA GLU A 188 -8.23 7.08 9.41
C GLU A 188 -8.23 7.21 10.95
N GLU A 189 -7.53 8.22 11.47
CA GLU A 189 -7.41 8.50 12.91
C GLU A 189 -8.41 9.56 13.40
N LEU A 190 -9.03 10.36 12.50
CA LEU A 190 -9.93 11.44 12.86
C LEU A 190 -11.36 10.97 13.06
N SER A 191 -11.94 11.35 14.20
CA SER A 191 -13.38 11.23 14.41
C SER A 191 -14.16 12.35 13.68
N ILE A 192 -15.44 12.11 13.41
CA ILE A 192 -16.31 13.13 12.80
C ILE A 192 -16.45 14.35 13.71
N GLU A 193 -16.44 14.17 15.02
CA GLU A 193 -16.51 15.25 16.02
C GLU A 193 -15.27 16.16 15.95
N GLU A 194 -14.10 15.61 15.66
CA GLU A 194 -12.87 16.39 15.47
C GLU A 194 -12.91 17.17 14.15
N ILE A 195 -13.49 16.58 13.09
CA ILE A 195 -13.69 17.28 11.82
C ILE A 195 -14.68 18.43 11.98
N ILE A 196 -15.80 18.24 12.69
CA ILE A 196 -16.78 19.29 12.98
C ILE A 196 -16.14 20.46 13.73
N LYS A 197 -15.24 20.20 14.68
CA LYS A 197 -14.55 21.26 15.45
C LYS A 197 -13.56 22.10 14.63
N ARG A 198 -13.11 21.58 13.48
CA ARG A 198 -12.16 22.28 12.59
C ARG A 198 -12.82 23.23 11.60
N ASN A 199 -14.13 23.07 11.36
CA ASN A 199 -14.95 23.87 10.43
C ASN A 199 -15.94 24.78 11.15
#